data_9ad29fb77c068675340a1f8cb7038de3
#
_entry.id   9ad29fb77c068675340a1f8cb7038de3
#
_cell.length_a   1.000
_cell.length_b   1.000
_cell.length_c   1.000
_cell.angle_alpha   90.00
_cell.angle_beta   90.00
_cell.angle_gamma   90.00
#
_symmetry.space_group_name_H-M   'P 1'
#
loop_
_entity.id
_entity.type
_entity.pdbx_description
1 polymer ?
#
loop_
_entity_poly.entity_id
_entity_poly.type
_entity_poly.pdbx_seq_one_letter_code
_entity_poly.pdbx_strand_id
1 'polypeptide(L)'
;LNPYVSTLASKLMKTAANAELKFDSSGWQLITEVLSFAAAAEQRMAEQDERISFLEHLSVTDELTGITNRRGLRSALGRTLSSAARHQETGVLGFLDLDNFKQVNDVHGHAAGDAVLRKVAKSLKAHVRPEDVVARIAGDEFATILTRCSAEQGRARLRALQREINKSSVTVGGQKIPISCSIGI
;
A
#
# COMPACT_ATOMS: atom_id res chain seq x y z
N LEU A 1 1.71 25.25 -16.06
CA LEU A 1 2.51 24.77 -17.22
C LEU A 1 3.69 23.99 -16.67
N ASN A 2 3.82 22.72 -17.10
CA ASN A 2 4.94 21.89 -16.73
C ASN A 2 6.26 22.58 -17.16
N PRO A 3 7.28 22.69 -16.27
CA PRO A 3 8.58 23.29 -16.60
C PRO A 3 9.24 22.66 -17.82
N TYR A 4 8.94 21.39 -18.10
CA TYR A 4 9.48 20.65 -19.25
C TYR A 4 8.93 21.16 -20.59
N VAL A 5 7.60 21.38 -20.69
CA VAL A 5 6.94 21.89 -21.91
C VAL A 5 7.36 23.33 -22.17
N SER A 6 7.44 24.17 -21.13
CA SER A 6 7.92 25.55 -21.29
C SER A 6 9.39 25.61 -21.67
N THR A 7 10.22 24.68 -21.18
CA THR A 7 11.64 24.57 -21.56
C THR A 7 11.80 24.06 -22.97
N LEU A 8 10.98 23.09 -23.42
CA LEU A 8 10.98 22.55 -24.77
C LEU A 8 10.51 23.62 -25.79
N ALA A 9 9.45 24.35 -25.47
CA ALA A 9 8.97 25.47 -26.27
C ALA A 9 10.03 26.56 -26.44
N SER A 10 10.69 26.93 -25.31
CA SER A 10 11.79 27.91 -25.35
C SER A 10 13.00 27.43 -26.15
N LYS A 11 13.36 26.15 -26.07
CA LYS A 11 14.43 25.54 -26.89
C LYS A 11 14.05 25.51 -28.37
N LEU A 12 12.84 25.13 -28.71
CA LEU A 12 12.34 25.12 -30.08
C LEU A 12 12.35 26.54 -30.68
N MET A 13 11.87 27.53 -29.93
CA MET A 13 11.91 28.94 -30.38
C MET A 13 13.34 29.45 -30.59
N LYS A 14 14.26 29.14 -29.68
CA LYS A 14 15.69 29.53 -29.82
C LYS A 14 16.35 28.81 -31.00
N THR A 15 16.09 27.54 -31.23
CA THR A 15 16.66 26.76 -32.33
C THR A 15 16.12 27.25 -33.68
N ALA A 16 14.82 27.55 -33.77
CA ALA A 16 14.19 28.12 -34.96
C ALA A 16 14.73 29.53 -35.29
N ALA A 17 14.96 30.37 -34.29
CA ALA A 17 15.55 31.68 -34.46
C ALA A 17 17.03 31.64 -34.91
N ASN A 18 17.83 30.68 -34.38
CA ASN A 18 19.22 30.52 -34.72
C ASN A 18 19.48 29.84 -36.08
N ALA A 19 18.50 29.05 -36.57
CA ALA A 19 18.65 28.29 -37.83
C ALA A 19 18.15 29.04 -39.08
N GLU A 20 17.76 30.32 -38.96
CA GLU A 20 17.12 31.11 -40.07
C GLU A 20 15.94 30.36 -40.71
N LEU A 21 15.35 29.39 -40.01
CA LEU A 21 14.19 28.66 -40.47
C LEU A 21 12.99 29.63 -40.49
N LYS A 22 12.70 30.17 -41.68
CA LYS A 22 11.44 30.90 -41.93
C LYS A 22 10.28 29.87 -41.92
N PHE A 23 9.73 29.60 -40.75
CA PHE A 23 8.41 28.96 -40.71
C PHE A 23 7.41 29.96 -41.30
N ASP A 24 6.64 29.51 -42.27
CA ASP A 24 5.46 30.24 -42.68
C ASP A 24 4.41 30.27 -41.54
N SER A 25 3.38 31.04 -41.67
CA SER A 25 2.30 31.16 -40.69
C SER A 25 1.67 29.79 -40.33
N SER A 26 1.69 28.84 -41.27
CA SER A 26 1.15 27.48 -41.12
C SER A 26 2.07 26.62 -40.19
N GLY A 27 3.38 26.71 -40.32
CA GLY A 27 4.33 26.02 -39.46
C GLY A 27 4.26 26.46 -37.99
N TRP A 28 4.11 27.77 -37.75
CA TRP A 28 3.92 28.31 -36.41
C TRP A 28 2.59 27.90 -35.78
N GLN A 29 1.51 27.85 -36.57
CA GLN A 29 0.22 27.35 -36.10
C GLN A 29 0.31 25.90 -35.66
N LEU A 30 0.92 25.02 -36.47
CA LEU A 30 1.07 23.62 -36.14
C LEU A 30 1.89 23.41 -34.83
N ILE A 31 2.98 24.12 -34.64
CA ILE A 31 3.78 24.07 -33.41
C ILE A 31 2.94 24.50 -32.20
N THR A 32 2.17 25.57 -32.32
CA THR A 32 1.31 26.06 -31.24
C THR A 32 0.21 25.05 -30.91
N GLU A 33 -0.36 24.40 -31.91
CA GLU A 33 -1.38 23.38 -31.75
C GLU A 33 -0.81 22.12 -31.05
N VAL A 34 0.36 21.64 -31.45
CA VAL A 34 1.04 20.52 -30.81
C VAL A 34 1.38 20.83 -29.35
N LEU A 35 1.91 22.04 -29.08
CA LEU A 35 2.23 22.44 -27.70
C LEU A 35 0.97 22.59 -26.84
N SER A 36 -0.12 23.11 -27.39
CA SER A 36 -1.40 23.20 -26.66
C SER A 36 -2.01 21.83 -26.39
N PHE A 37 -1.90 20.91 -27.35
CA PHE A 37 -2.32 19.51 -27.16
C PHE A 37 -1.50 18.79 -26.11
N ALA A 38 -0.17 18.96 -26.13
CA ALA A 38 0.73 18.39 -25.12
C ALA A 38 0.41 18.93 -23.72
N ALA A 39 0.21 20.24 -23.59
CA ALA A 39 -0.17 20.85 -22.32
C ALA A 39 -1.53 20.35 -21.78
N ALA A 40 -2.51 20.19 -22.67
CA ALA A 40 -3.83 19.65 -22.31
C ALA A 40 -3.75 18.15 -21.92
N ALA A 41 -2.89 17.37 -22.57
CA ALA A 41 -2.67 15.97 -22.22
C ALA A 41 -2.02 15.83 -20.84
N GLU A 42 -1.00 16.63 -20.53
CA GLU A 42 -0.37 16.64 -19.21
C GLU A 42 -1.34 17.06 -18.09
N GLN A 43 -2.17 18.06 -18.35
CA GLN A 43 -3.18 18.46 -17.37
C GLN A 43 -4.18 17.34 -17.09
N ARG A 44 -4.66 16.63 -18.12
CA ARG A 44 -5.53 15.46 -17.92
C ARG A 44 -4.85 14.33 -17.17
N MET A 45 -3.58 14.07 -17.42
CA MET A 45 -2.80 13.07 -16.68
C MET A 45 -2.70 13.45 -15.21
N ALA A 46 -2.40 14.70 -14.89
CA ALA A 46 -2.33 15.18 -13.52
C ALA A 46 -3.69 15.07 -12.79
N GLU A 47 -4.79 15.43 -13.45
CA GLU A 47 -6.15 15.27 -12.91
C GLU A 47 -6.53 13.80 -12.68
N GLN A 48 -6.09 12.89 -13.57
CA GLN A 48 -6.29 11.45 -13.40
C GLN A 48 -5.48 10.90 -12.23
N ASP A 49 -4.23 11.30 -12.09
CA ASP A 49 -3.36 10.90 -10.97
C ASP A 49 -3.90 11.39 -9.62
N GLU A 50 -4.40 12.63 -9.55
CA GLU A 50 -5.09 13.12 -8.35
C GLU A 50 -6.35 12.30 -8.04
N ARG A 51 -7.13 11.94 -9.05
CA ARG A 51 -8.34 11.13 -8.88
C ARG A 51 -8.02 9.70 -8.44
N ILE A 52 -7.00 9.08 -9.02
CA ILE A 52 -6.49 7.76 -8.59
C ILE A 52 -6.04 7.83 -7.13
N SER A 53 -5.19 8.80 -6.78
CA SER A 53 -4.72 9.03 -5.41
C SER A 53 -5.88 9.27 -4.43
N PHE A 54 -6.92 10.00 -4.83
CA PHE A 54 -8.11 10.19 -4.03
C PHE A 54 -8.90 8.89 -3.82
N LEU A 55 -9.07 8.08 -4.87
CA LEU A 55 -9.76 6.78 -4.79
C LEU A 55 -8.97 5.77 -3.95
N GLU A 56 -7.66 5.70 -4.13
CA GLU A 56 -6.76 4.92 -3.28
C GLU A 56 -6.86 5.38 -1.82
N HIS A 57 -7.00 6.68 -1.61
CA HIS A 57 -7.23 7.27 -0.29
C HIS A 57 -8.57 6.84 0.34
N LEU A 58 -9.56 6.48 -0.42
CA LEU A 58 -10.85 5.96 0.08
C LEU A 58 -10.78 4.45 0.38
N SER A 59 -9.86 3.72 -0.22
CA SER A 59 -9.70 2.28 0.04
C SER A 59 -9.23 2.06 1.48
N VAL A 60 -9.86 1.14 2.18
CA VAL A 60 -9.49 0.69 3.53
C VAL A 60 -8.92 -0.72 3.53
N THR A 61 -8.69 -1.28 2.34
CA THR A 61 -8.27 -2.67 2.12
C THR A 61 -6.90 -2.70 1.45
N ASP A 62 -6.04 -3.61 1.86
CA ASP A 62 -4.77 -3.92 1.20
C ASP A 62 -5.02 -4.81 -0.02
N GLU A 63 -4.58 -4.37 -1.19
CA GLU A 63 -4.88 -5.01 -2.48
C GLU A 63 -4.26 -6.41 -2.60
N LEU A 64 -3.07 -6.61 -2.02
CA LEU A 64 -2.37 -7.89 -2.11
C LEU A 64 -3.01 -8.96 -1.23
N THR A 65 -3.36 -8.59 0.00
CA THR A 65 -3.76 -9.53 1.04
C THR A 65 -5.26 -9.58 1.30
N GLY A 66 -6.01 -8.57 0.86
CA GLY A 66 -7.45 -8.45 1.05
C GLY A 66 -7.90 -8.19 2.50
N ILE A 67 -6.95 -7.94 3.42
CA ILE A 67 -7.24 -7.49 4.78
C ILE A 67 -7.23 -5.96 4.86
N THR A 68 -7.50 -5.41 6.02
CA THR A 68 -7.49 -3.96 6.23
C THR A 68 -6.07 -3.39 5.97
N ASN A 69 -5.99 -2.22 5.36
CA ASN A 69 -4.73 -1.49 5.20
C ASN A 69 -4.45 -0.56 6.40
N ARG A 70 -3.30 0.12 6.40
CA ARG A 70 -2.89 1.06 7.46
C ARG A 70 -3.95 2.12 7.77
N ARG A 71 -4.62 2.63 6.73
CA ARG A 71 -5.65 3.65 6.88
C ARG A 71 -6.91 3.08 7.53
N GLY A 72 -7.36 1.92 7.08
CA GLY A 72 -8.50 1.20 7.65
C GLY A 72 -8.25 0.82 9.11
N LEU A 73 -7.01 0.41 9.45
CA LEU A 73 -6.59 0.16 10.83
C LEU A 73 -6.74 1.41 11.71
N ARG A 74 -6.26 2.58 11.24
CA ARG A 74 -6.38 3.84 11.99
C ARG A 74 -7.85 4.19 12.26
N SER A 75 -8.71 4.06 11.25
CA SER A 75 -10.15 4.30 11.38
C SER A 75 -10.81 3.32 12.34
N ALA A 76 -10.46 2.03 12.24
CA ALA A 76 -10.97 0.99 13.14
C ALA A 76 -10.52 1.23 14.59
N LEU A 77 -9.26 1.59 14.81
CA LEU A 77 -8.72 1.90 16.13
C LEU A 77 -9.48 3.07 16.77
N GLY A 78 -9.72 4.17 16.02
CA GLY A 78 -10.50 5.30 16.53
C GLY A 78 -11.90 4.91 16.96
N ARG A 79 -12.61 4.09 16.17
CA ARG A 79 -13.94 3.57 16.52
C ARG A 79 -13.88 2.66 17.76
N THR A 80 -12.90 1.77 17.82
CA THR A 80 -12.73 0.83 18.94
C THR A 80 -12.45 1.59 20.25
N LEU A 81 -11.56 2.56 20.23
CA LEU A 81 -11.26 3.39 21.41
C LEU A 81 -12.48 4.19 21.88
N SER A 82 -13.26 4.77 20.96
CA SER A 82 -14.49 5.50 21.28
C SER A 82 -15.56 4.57 21.86
N SER A 83 -15.67 3.34 21.38
CA SER A 83 -16.58 2.32 21.93
C SER A 83 -16.11 1.85 23.31
N ALA A 84 -14.83 1.53 23.45
CA ALA A 84 -14.25 1.08 24.71
C ALA A 84 -14.43 2.11 25.84
N ALA A 85 -14.23 3.40 25.53
CA ALA A 85 -14.45 4.47 26.50
C ALA A 85 -15.91 4.55 26.98
N ARG A 86 -16.88 4.36 26.09
CA ARG A 86 -18.31 4.42 26.43
C ARG A 86 -18.79 3.19 27.21
N HIS A 87 -18.26 2.02 26.89
CA HIS A 87 -18.71 0.75 27.46
C HIS A 87 -17.77 0.17 28.51
N GLN A 88 -16.70 0.92 28.88
CA GLN A 88 -15.65 0.47 29.81
C GLN A 88 -15.04 -0.89 29.42
N GLU A 89 -14.95 -1.11 28.09
CA GLU A 89 -14.35 -2.30 27.51
C GLU A 89 -12.83 -2.14 27.40
N THR A 90 -12.12 -3.27 27.42
CA THR A 90 -10.67 -3.33 27.18
C THR A 90 -10.39 -4.12 25.92
N GLY A 91 -9.21 -3.90 25.35
CA GLY A 91 -8.73 -4.61 24.18
C GLY A 91 -7.21 -4.58 24.11
N VAL A 92 -6.65 -5.26 23.12
CA VAL A 92 -5.20 -5.36 22.90
C VAL A 92 -4.89 -5.03 21.45
N LEU A 93 -3.89 -4.16 21.27
CA LEU A 93 -3.28 -3.89 19.97
C LEU A 93 -1.97 -4.68 19.89
N GLY A 94 -1.87 -5.56 18.89
CA GLY A 94 -0.68 -6.34 18.60
C GLY A 94 -0.07 -5.92 17.27
N PHE A 95 1.26 -5.85 17.24
CA PHE A 95 2.03 -5.64 16.02
C PHE A 95 2.80 -6.91 15.70
N LEU A 96 2.84 -7.27 14.43
CA LEU A 96 3.52 -8.46 13.92
C LEU A 96 4.43 -8.08 12.77
N ASP A 97 5.65 -8.58 12.81
CA ASP A 97 6.67 -8.42 11.78
C ASP A 97 7.17 -9.79 11.32
N LEU A 98 7.39 -9.97 10.01
CA LEU A 98 7.88 -11.24 9.46
C LEU A 98 9.40 -11.31 9.53
N ASP A 99 9.89 -12.29 10.23
CA ASP A 99 11.33 -12.50 10.39
C ASP A 99 11.97 -12.87 9.04
N ASN A 100 13.05 -12.18 8.67
CA ASN A 100 13.83 -12.42 7.45
C ASN A 100 13.05 -12.32 6.14
N PHE A 101 11.96 -11.57 6.08
CA PHE A 101 11.13 -11.45 4.88
C PHE A 101 11.90 -10.94 3.65
N LYS A 102 12.84 -10.01 3.85
CA LYS A 102 13.73 -9.56 2.78
C LYS A 102 14.50 -10.72 2.16
N GLN A 103 15.04 -11.63 2.98
CA GLN A 103 15.77 -12.80 2.49
C GLN A 103 14.87 -13.73 1.65
N VAL A 104 13.60 -13.87 2.01
CA VAL A 104 12.62 -14.61 1.20
C VAL A 104 12.50 -14.00 -0.21
N ASN A 105 12.38 -12.67 -0.29
CA ASN A 105 12.32 -11.98 -1.58
C ASN A 105 13.61 -12.11 -2.39
N ASP A 106 14.76 -11.96 -1.73
CA ASP A 106 16.08 -12.00 -2.38
C ASP A 106 16.40 -13.39 -2.93
N VAL A 107 15.99 -14.46 -2.23
CA VAL A 107 16.28 -15.85 -2.62
C VAL A 107 15.22 -16.45 -3.54
N HIS A 108 13.94 -16.19 -3.28
CA HIS A 108 12.81 -16.86 -3.95
C HIS A 108 12.00 -15.93 -4.86
N GLY A 109 12.35 -14.63 -4.92
CA GLY A 109 11.68 -13.62 -5.72
C GLY A 109 10.41 -13.05 -5.06
N HIS A 110 9.97 -11.89 -5.55
CA HIS A 110 8.82 -11.17 -4.99
C HIS A 110 7.51 -11.97 -5.04
N ALA A 111 7.32 -12.84 -6.04
CA ALA A 111 6.13 -13.69 -6.10
C ALA A 111 6.03 -14.66 -4.90
N ALA A 112 7.17 -15.12 -4.39
CA ALA A 112 7.22 -15.94 -3.18
C ALA A 112 6.92 -15.12 -1.93
N GLY A 113 7.47 -13.91 -1.83
CA GLY A 113 7.12 -12.96 -0.77
C GLY A 113 5.63 -12.64 -0.74
N ASP A 114 5.03 -12.37 -1.89
CA ASP A 114 3.59 -12.16 -2.03
C ASP A 114 2.76 -13.35 -1.53
N ALA A 115 3.19 -14.58 -1.87
CA ALA A 115 2.54 -15.79 -1.39
C ALA A 115 2.64 -15.93 0.14
N VAL A 116 3.78 -15.58 0.74
CA VAL A 116 3.97 -15.52 2.19
C VAL A 116 3.01 -14.52 2.82
N LEU A 117 2.96 -13.28 2.31
CA LEU A 117 2.08 -12.22 2.82
C LEU A 117 0.60 -12.63 2.77
N ARG A 118 0.14 -13.20 1.64
CA ARG A 118 -1.23 -13.71 1.52
C ARG A 118 -1.50 -14.85 2.51
N LYS A 119 -0.56 -15.75 2.73
CA LYS A 119 -0.69 -16.84 3.69
C LYS A 119 -0.81 -16.34 5.11
N VAL A 120 0.02 -15.38 5.51
CA VAL A 120 -0.01 -14.75 6.84
C VAL A 120 -1.35 -14.04 7.07
N ALA A 121 -1.79 -13.21 6.12
CA ALA A 121 -3.07 -12.51 6.20
C ALA A 121 -4.25 -13.49 6.36
N LYS A 122 -4.25 -14.59 5.59
CA LYS A 122 -5.26 -15.64 5.70
C LYS A 122 -5.23 -16.31 7.07
N SER A 123 -4.03 -16.61 7.58
CA SER A 123 -3.87 -17.20 8.92
C SER A 123 -4.36 -16.26 10.01
N LEU A 124 -3.99 -14.99 9.96
CA LEU A 124 -4.46 -13.98 10.91
C LEU A 124 -5.99 -13.89 10.91
N LYS A 125 -6.60 -13.75 9.72
CA LYS A 125 -8.05 -13.62 9.58
C LYS A 125 -8.83 -14.86 10.08
N ALA A 126 -8.25 -16.04 9.94
CA ALA A 126 -8.88 -17.28 10.39
C ALA A 126 -8.85 -17.49 11.91
N HIS A 127 -7.96 -16.78 12.63
CA HIS A 127 -7.75 -16.98 14.07
C HIS A 127 -8.22 -15.79 14.94
N VAL A 128 -8.83 -14.79 14.33
CA VAL A 128 -9.44 -13.66 15.03
C VAL A 128 -10.97 -13.74 14.95
N ARG A 129 -11.64 -13.04 15.85
CA ARG A 129 -13.10 -12.97 15.85
C ARG A 129 -13.59 -11.96 14.78
N PRO A 130 -14.86 -12.03 14.37
CA PRO A 130 -15.44 -11.08 13.40
C PRO A 130 -15.33 -9.60 13.82
N GLU A 131 -15.39 -9.32 15.12
CA GLU A 131 -15.26 -7.99 15.71
C GLU A 131 -13.83 -7.51 15.83
N ASP A 132 -12.84 -8.41 15.74
CA ASP A 132 -11.42 -8.06 15.76
C ASP A 132 -10.97 -7.55 14.38
N VAL A 133 -9.93 -6.75 14.37
CA VAL A 133 -9.39 -6.18 13.13
C VAL A 133 -8.01 -6.74 12.87
N VAL A 134 -7.76 -7.14 11.63
CA VAL A 134 -6.45 -7.52 11.11
C VAL A 134 -6.09 -6.58 9.98
N ALA A 135 -4.88 -6.03 10.02
CA ALA A 135 -4.41 -5.10 9.02
C ALA A 135 -2.97 -5.37 8.59
N ARG A 136 -2.64 -5.01 7.36
CA ARG A 136 -1.27 -4.86 6.88
C ARG A 136 -0.90 -3.39 6.91
N ILE A 137 0.19 -3.04 7.58
CA ILE A 137 0.59 -1.64 7.81
C ILE A 137 1.55 -1.17 6.71
N ALA A 138 2.54 -1.99 6.42
CA ALA A 138 3.55 -1.75 5.39
C ALA A 138 4.27 -3.07 5.10
N GLY A 139 4.88 -3.22 3.95
CA GLY A 139 5.78 -4.33 3.62
C GLY A 139 5.38 -5.68 4.23
N ASP A 140 6.08 -6.10 5.25
CA ASP A 140 5.95 -7.31 6.05
C ASP A 140 5.34 -7.09 7.44
N GLU A 141 4.89 -5.86 7.73
CA GLU A 141 4.31 -5.46 9.01
C GLU A 141 2.79 -5.62 9.02
N PHE A 142 2.28 -6.29 10.04
CA PHE A 142 0.85 -6.47 10.29
C PHE A 142 0.45 -5.94 11.66
N ALA A 143 -0.83 -5.67 11.87
CA ALA A 143 -1.39 -5.34 13.16
C ALA A 143 -2.73 -6.03 13.38
N THR A 144 -3.05 -6.23 14.66
CA THR A 144 -4.35 -6.77 15.08
C THR A 144 -4.92 -5.92 16.21
N ILE A 145 -6.22 -5.62 16.15
CA ILE A 145 -6.98 -5.06 17.26
C ILE A 145 -7.87 -6.17 17.79
N LEU A 146 -7.57 -6.67 18.97
CA LEU A 146 -8.38 -7.64 19.69
C LEU A 146 -9.29 -6.89 20.64
N THR A 147 -10.59 -6.98 20.41
CA THR A 147 -11.60 -6.26 21.19
C THR A 147 -12.14 -7.12 22.34
N ARG A 148 -12.71 -6.49 23.36
CA ARG A 148 -13.42 -7.15 24.46
C ARG A 148 -12.60 -8.27 25.11
N CYS A 149 -11.34 -7.98 25.42
CA CYS A 149 -10.46 -8.92 26.11
C CYS A 149 -9.52 -8.19 27.09
N SER A 150 -9.16 -8.88 28.16
CA SER A 150 -8.12 -8.38 29.09
C SER A 150 -6.74 -8.43 28.42
N ALA A 151 -5.77 -7.71 29.00
CA ALA A 151 -4.38 -7.73 28.52
C ALA A 151 -3.81 -9.16 28.51
N GLU A 152 -4.15 -9.98 29.53
CA GLU A 152 -3.69 -11.36 29.62
C GLU A 152 -4.30 -12.23 28.51
N GLN A 153 -5.62 -12.12 28.31
CA GLN A 153 -6.32 -12.85 27.24
C GLN A 153 -5.81 -12.45 25.86
N GLY A 154 -5.60 -11.15 25.61
CA GLY A 154 -5.04 -10.66 24.38
C GLY A 154 -3.63 -11.19 24.12
N ARG A 155 -2.76 -11.18 25.13
CA ARG A 155 -1.41 -11.78 25.03
C ARG A 155 -1.46 -13.27 24.71
N ALA A 156 -2.33 -14.01 25.36
CA ALA A 156 -2.48 -15.45 25.11
C ALA A 156 -2.93 -15.71 23.65
N ARG A 157 -3.87 -14.94 23.16
CA ARG A 157 -4.36 -15.03 21.77
C ARG A 157 -3.25 -14.68 20.76
N LEU A 158 -2.50 -13.61 20.99
CA LEU A 158 -1.39 -13.21 20.10
C LEU A 158 -0.27 -14.25 20.07
N ARG A 159 0.08 -14.84 21.23
CA ARG A 159 1.04 -15.95 21.27
C ARG A 159 0.55 -17.21 20.54
N ALA A 160 -0.74 -17.48 20.60
CA ALA A 160 -1.33 -18.58 19.82
C ALA A 160 -1.25 -18.31 18.32
N LEU A 161 -1.59 -17.10 17.88
CA LEU A 161 -1.43 -16.63 16.50
C LEU A 161 -0.01 -16.79 15.98
N GLN A 162 0.98 -16.32 16.76
CA GLN A 162 2.39 -16.44 16.44
C GLN A 162 2.79 -17.91 16.22
N ARG A 163 2.40 -18.79 17.13
CA ARG A 163 2.70 -20.23 17.01
C ARG A 163 2.10 -20.85 15.75
N GLU A 164 0.88 -20.47 15.39
CA GLU A 164 0.22 -20.99 14.17
C GLU A 164 0.89 -20.47 12.89
N ILE A 165 1.31 -19.19 12.87
CA ILE A 165 2.05 -18.64 11.75
C ILE A 165 3.40 -19.32 11.62
N ASN A 166 4.15 -19.48 12.71
CA ASN A 166 5.48 -20.09 12.72
C ASN A 166 5.49 -21.60 12.38
N LYS A 167 4.34 -22.27 12.49
CA LYS A 167 4.16 -23.65 11.98
C LYS A 167 3.81 -23.69 10.49
N SER A 168 3.47 -22.57 9.89
CA SER A 168 3.00 -22.51 8.49
C SER A 168 4.15 -22.38 7.51
N SER A 169 3.86 -22.69 6.26
CA SER A 169 4.78 -22.54 5.14
C SER A 169 4.00 -22.25 3.87
N VAL A 170 4.69 -21.77 2.86
CA VAL A 170 4.20 -21.69 1.48
C VAL A 170 5.06 -22.58 0.57
N THR A 171 4.47 -23.09 -0.51
CA THR A 171 5.22 -23.84 -1.53
C THR A 171 5.19 -23.02 -2.82
N VAL A 172 6.36 -22.63 -3.30
CA VAL A 172 6.53 -21.87 -4.54
C VAL A 172 7.61 -22.56 -5.38
N GLY A 173 7.31 -22.85 -6.64
CA GLY A 173 8.24 -23.56 -7.52
C GLY A 173 8.69 -24.94 -6.99
N GLY A 174 7.86 -25.63 -6.21
CA GLY A 174 8.18 -26.90 -5.57
C GLY A 174 9.04 -26.80 -4.29
N GLN A 175 9.47 -25.60 -3.92
CA GLN A 175 10.24 -25.36 -2.70
C GLN A 175 9.33 -24.94 -1.56
N LYS A 176 9.51 -25.53 -0.38
CA LYS A 176 8.78 -25.20 0.84
C LYS A 176 9.52 -24.09 1.60
N ILE A 177 8.88 -22.95 1.75
CA ILE A 177 9.39 -21.76 2.43
C ILE A 177 8.70 -21.67 3.80
N PRO A 178 9.43 -21.86 4.91
CA PRO A 178 8.86 -21.67 6.24
C PRO A 178 8.57 -20.20 6.53
N ILE A 179 7.57 -19.95 7.37
CA ILE A 179 7.20 -18.59 7.80
C ILE A 179 7.54 -18.45 9.28
N SER A 180 8.19 -17.35 9.64
CA SER A 180 8.43 -16.96 11.01
C SER A 180 8.05 -15.51 11.23
N CYS A 181 7.53 -15.20 12.41
CA CYS A 181 7.18 -13.84 12.79
C CYS A 181 7.42 -13.55 14.27
N SER A 182 7.68 -12.28 14.55
CA SER A 182 7.75 -11.71 15.89
C SER A 182 6.49 -10.88 16.17
N ILE A 183 5.99 -10.92 17.42
CA ILE A 183 4.80 -10.15 17.84
C ILE A 183 5.13 -9.31 19.06
N GLY A 184 4.84 -7.99 18.97
CA GLY A 184 4.83 -7.01 20.05
C GLY A 184 3.40 -6.61 20.45
N ILE A 185 3.25 -6.13 21.70
CA ILE A 185 1.96 -5.69 22.29
C ILE A 185 2.16 -4.32 22.92
#